data_38a626f5878a74117695f4de4ce82aba
#
_entry.id   38a626f5878a74117695f4de4ce82aba
#
_cell.length_a   1.000
_cell.length_b   1.000
_cell.length_c   1.000
_cell.angle_alpha   90.00
_cell.angle_beta   90.00
_cell.angle_gamma   90.00
#
_symmetry.space_group_name_H-M   'P 1'
#
loop_
_entity.id
_entity.type
_entity.pdbx_description
1 polymer ?
#
loop_
_entity_poly.entity_id
_entity_poly.type
_entity_poly.pdbx_seq_one_letter_code
_entity_poly.pdbx_strand_id
1 'polypeptide(L)'
;MLYMTSQSTSDGAMSLAVTFKLGTNLDTAQVLVQNRVAIAQPRLPEDERNIGVTVVKQSPDLMMVIHLSSPDDSRDLLYISNYATLHVKDVLARIDGVGNVTIFGARDYSMRIWLDPEKLAARDLTAGDVVTALRGQNVQVAAGVINQPPVPQPGAFQLNVETQGRLTDPAAFANIIVKSGTDGRVVRISDIGRVELGAADYNRNGYLDKRVAIPCLLYTSPSPRDRS
;
A
#
# COMPACT_ATOMS: atom_id res chain seq x y z
N MET A 1 -9.82 -22.04 18.86
CA MET A 1 -8.43 -21.84 18.38
C MET A 1 -7.62 -23.07 18.72
N LEU A 2 -6.88 -23.63 17.76
CA LEU A 2 -5.95 -24.74 17.98
C LEU A 2 -4.56 -24.22 18.31
N TYR A 3 -3.97 -23.48 17.37
CA TYR A 3 -2.65 -22.88 17.54
C TYR A 3 -2.56 -21.57 16.74
N MET A 4 -1.51 -20.83 16.99
CA MET A 4 -1.20 -19.58 16.35
C MET A 4 0.28 -19.57 15.99
N THR A 5 0.58 -19.14 14.77
CA THR A 5 1.95 -18.97 14.28
C THR A 5 2.14 -17.54 13.81
N SER A 6 3.30 -16.98 14.10
CA SER A 6 3.69 -15.67 13.59
C SER A 6 4.99 -15.77 12.82
N GLN A 7 5.08 -15.01 11.74
CA GLN A 7 6.29 -14.86 10.95
C GLN A 7 6.53 -13.37 10.72
N SER A 8 7.72 -12.94 11.03
CA SER A 8 8.20 -11.58 10.74
C SER A 8 9.39 -11.67 9.80
N THR A 9 9.43 -10.80 8.82
CA THR A 9 10.48 -10.73 7.80
C THR A 9 11.32 -9.47 7.97
N SER A 10 12.54 -9.49 7.44
CA SER A 10 13.49 -8.36 7.54
C SER A 10 13.06 -7.11 6.78
N ASP A 11 12.08 -7.23 5.87
CA ASP A 11 11.45 -6.14 5.14
C ASP A 11 10.33 -5.44 5.92
N GLY A 12 10.12 -5.84 7.20
CA GLY A 12 9.11 -5.26 8.08
C GLY A 12 7.71 -5.85 7.93
N ALA A 13 7.53 -6.87 7.08
CA ALA A 13 6.24 -7.55 6.99
C ALA A 13 6.05 -8.55 8.12
N MET A 14 4.84 -8.59 8.69
CA MET A 14 4.42 -9.56 9.70
C MET A 14 3.16 -10.28 9.24
N SER A 15 3.16 -11.59 9.37
CA SER A 15 1.96 -12.41 9.18
C SER A 15 1.66 -13.22 10.44
N LEU A 16 0.39 -13.27 10.82
CA LEU A 16 -0.11 -14.03 11.96
C LEU A 16 -1.21 -14.98 11.48
N ALA A 17 -0.92 -16.27 11.49
CA ALA A 17 -1.90 -17.31 11.15
C ALA A 17 -2.53 -17.90 12.41
N VAL A 18 -3.86 -17.83 12.48
CA VAL A 18 -4.65 -18.39 13.57
C VAL A 18 -5.44 -19.59 13.05
N THR A 19 -5.12 -20.77 13.53
CA THR A 19 -5.77 -22.02 13.12
C THR A 19 -6.87 -22.39 14.11
N PHE A 20 -8.05 -22.70 13.58
CA PHE A 20 -9.22 -23.10 14.34
C PHE A 20 -9.47 -24.61 14.21
N LYS A 21 -10.24 -25.17 15.13
CA LYS A 21 -10.71 -26.57 15.05
C LYS A 21 -11.68 -26.73 13.88
N LEU A 22 -11.73 -27.92 13.29
CA LEU A 22 -12.77 -28.30 12.33
C LEU A 22 -14.16 -28.07 12.94
N GLY A 23 -15.10 -27.62 12.14
CA GLY A 23 -16.45 -27.27 12.59
C GLY A 23 -16.60 -25.87 13.21
N THR A 24 -15.50 -25.10 13.35
CA THR A 24 -15.61 -23.71 13.83
C THR A 24 -16.20 -22.83 12.71
N ASN A 25 -17.21 -22.02 13.06
CA ASN A 25 -17.74 -21.00 12.13
C ASN A 25 -16.68 -19.94 11.87
N LEU A 26 -16.11 -19.95 10.66
CA LEU A 26 -15.01 -19.06 10.27
C LEU A 26 -15.45 -17.58 10.17
N ASP A 27 -16.72 -17.28 9.89
CA ASP A 27 -17.21 -15.91 9.86
C ASP A 27 -17.20 -15.29 11.26
N THR A 28 -17.73 -16.05 12.24
CA THR A 28 -17.67 -15.65 13.64
C THR A 28 -16.23 -15.55 14.14
N ALA A 29 -15.37 -16.50 13.75
CA ALA A 29 -13.97 -16.49 14.11
C ALA A 29 -13.22 -15.26 13.54
N GLN A 30 -13.49 -14.90 12.30
CA GLN A 30 -12.93 -13.71 11.67
C GLN A 30 -13.32 -12.43 12.42
N VAL A 31 -14.61 -12.28 12.77
CA VAL A 31 -15.09 -11.13 13.54
C VAL A 31 -14.40 -11.05 14.91
N LEU A 32 -14.26 -12.19 15.60
CA LEU A 32 -13.56 -12.22 16.88
C LEU A 32 -12.07 -11.83 16.76
N VAL A 33 -11.39 -12.32 15.72
CA VAL A 33 -9.99 -11.94 15.47
C VAL A 33 -9.90 -10.47 15.14
N GLN A 34 -10.77 -9.95 14.28
CA GLN A 34 -10.79 -8.54 13.91
C GLN A 34 -11.03 -7.62 15.10
N ASN A 35 -11.94 -8.00 16.00
CA ASN A 35 -12.16 -7.25 17.26
C ASN A 35 -10.90 -7.23 18.14
N ARG A 36 -10.17 -8.33 18.23
CA ARG A 36 -8.90 -8.39 18.99
C ARG A 36 -7.80 -7.55 18.34
N VAL A 37 -7.71 -7.57 17.01
CA VAL A 37 -6.78 -6.73 16.26
C VAL A 37 -7.09 -5.26 16.48
N ALA A 38 -8.37 -4.85 16.43
CA ALA A 38 -8.78 -3.46 16.67
C ALA A 38 -8.37 -2.95 18.07
N ILE A 39 -8.44 -3.82 19.10
CA ILE A 39 -7.99 -3.47 20.46
C ILE A 39 -6.46 -3.32 20.53
N ALA A 40 -5.71 -4.10 19.73
CA ALA A 40 -4.25 -4.06 19.70
C ALA A 40 -3.69 -2.92 18.84
N GLN A 41 -4.42 -2.51 17.81
CA GLN A 41 -3.99 -1.53 16.81
C GLN A 41 -3.46 -0.21 17.40
N PRO A 42 -4.07 0.41 18.44
CA PRO A 42 -3.54 1.64 19.05
C PRO A 42 -2.16 1.47 19.71
N ARG A 43 -1.74 0.22 19.98
CA ARG A 43 -0.45 -0.10 20.61
C ARG A 43 0.68 -0.32 19.60
N LEU A 44 0.33 -0.38 18.31
CA LEU A 44 1.31 -0.50 17.23
C LEU A 44 2.02 0.84 17.01
N PRO A 45 3.27 0.83 16.54
CA PRO A 45 3.96 2.04 16.10
C PRO A 45 3.17 2.78 15.02
N GLU A 46 3.49 4.04 14.81
CA GLU A 46 2.71 4.91 13.91
C GLU A 46 2.72 4.43 12.46
N ASP A 47 3.87 3.96 11.98
CA ASP A 47 4.01 3.53 10.60
C ASP A 47 3.13 2.29 10.30
N GLU A 48 3.10 1.31 11.22
CA GLU A 48 2.25 0.11 11.10
C GLU A 48 0.76 0.44 11.25
N ARG A 49 0.42 1.42 12.08
CA ARG A 49 -0.98 1.90 12.20
C ARG A 49 -1.47 2.54 10.92
N ASN A 50 -0.60 3.29 10.24
CA ASN A 50 -0.94 3.98 8.99
C ASN A 50 -1.11 3.00 7.82
N ILE A 51 -0.34 1.90 7.79
CA ILE A 51 -0.48 0.81 6.82
C ILE A 51 -1.73 -0.01 7.13
N GLY A 52 -2.03 -0.22 8.42
CA GLY A 52 -3.16 -1.00 8.90
C GLY A 52 -2.88 -2.51 8.97
N VAL A 53 -3.80 -3.23 9.62
CA VAL A 53 -3.77 -4.69 9.73
C VAL A 53 -4.98 -5.28 9.04
N THR A 54 -4.75 -6.16 8.07
CA THR A 54 -5.81 -6.83 7.32
C THR A 54 -6.05 -8.24 7.89
N VAL A 55 -7.31 -8.58 8.15
CA VAL A 55 -7.72 -9.91 8.60
C VAL A 55 -8.49 -10.59 7.48
N VAL A 56 -7.96 -11.70 6.98
CA VAL A 56 -8.56 -12.48 5.89
C VAL A 56 -8.76 -13.93 6.31
N LYS A 57 -9.82 -14.54 5.80
CA LYS A 57 -9.99 -16.00 5.85
C LYS A 57 -9.16 -16.60 4.74
N GLN A 58 -8.44 -17.65 5.04
CA GLN A 58 -7.67 -18.38 4.04
C GLN A 58 -7.81 -19.88 4.28
N SER A 59 -8.19 -20.62 3.24
CA SER A 59 -8.03 -22.06 3.21
C SER A 59 -6.56 -22.40 2.96
N PRO A 60 -6.00 -23.46 3.55
CA PRO A 60 -4.67 -23.93 3.22
C PRO A 60 -4.59 -24.54 1.83
N ASP A 61 -5.72 -24.92 1.22
CA ASP A 61 -5.78 -25.68 -0.02
C ASP A 61 -5.68 -24.75 -1.24
N LEU A 62 -4.54 -24.81 -1.90
CA LEU A 62 -4.31 -24.12 -3.17
C LEU A 62 -5.04 -24.89 -4.28
N MET A 63 -6.01 -24.23 -4.94
CA MET A 63 -6.79 -24.81 -6.00
C MET A 63 -6.05 -24.76 -7.34
N MET A 64 -5.54 -23.58 -7.70
CA MET A 64 -4.84 -23.38 -8.96
C MET A 64 -3.94 -22.15 -8.91
N VAL A 65 -2.98 -22.09 -9.82
CA VAL A 65 -2.13 -20.91 -10.06
C VAL A 65 -2.34 -20.46 -11.50
N ILE A 66 -2.78 -19.22 -11.67
CA ILE A 66 -2.93 -18.57 -12.98
C ILE A 66 -1.76 -17.61 -13.17
N HIS A 67 -1.00 -17.77 -14.24
CA HIS A 67 0.11 -16.87 -14.55
C HIS A 67 -0.30 -15.85 -15.61
N LEU A 68 -0.06 -14.58 -15.31
CA LEU A 68 -0.24 -13.48 -16.25
C LEU A 68 1.13 -13.05 -16.77
N SER A 69 1.28 -13.02 -18.09
CA SER A 69 2.51 -12.62 -18.77
C SER A 69 2.19 -11.84 -20.05
N SER A 70 3.17 -11.07 -20.55
CA SER A 70 3.11 -10.47 -21.88
C SER A 70 3.93 -11.34 -22.84
N PRO A 71 3.32 -12.06 -23.81
CA PRO A 71 4.06 -12.95 -24.71
C PRO A 71 5.02 -12.19 -25.63
N ASP A 72 4.69 -10.96 -25.97
CA ASP A 72 5.41 -10.06 -26.87
C ASP A 72 6.24 -8.98 -26.15
N ASP A 73 6.32 -9.06 -24.82
CA ASP A 73 6.98 -8.08 -23.94
C ASP A 73 6.50 -6.63 -24.15
N SER A 74 5.31 -6.45 -24.76
CA SER A 74 4.70 -5.12 -24.98
C SER A 74 4.28 -4.43 -23.70
N ARG A 75 4.12 -5.18 -22.62
CA ARG A 75 3.75 -4.70 -21.28
C ARG A 75 4.79 -5.11 -20.25
N ASP A 76 5.20 -4.15 -19.43
CA ASP A 76 6.12 -4.43 -18.34
C ASP A 76 5.42 -5.17 -17.18
N LEU A 77 6.21 -5.75 -16.31
CA LEU A 77 5.71 -6.54 -15.19
C LEU A 77 4.92 -5.69 -14.19
N LEU A 78 5.26 -4.41 -14.06
CA LEU A 78 4.58 -3.48 -13.17
C LEU A 78 3.15 -3.20 -13.65
N TYR A 79 2.99 -2.99 -14.97
CA TYR A 79 1.67 -2.84 -15.59
C TYR A 79 0.82 -4.10 -15.42
N ILE A 80 1.38 -5.29 -15.69
CA ILE A 80 0.67 -6.57 -15.57
C ILE A 80 0.22 -6.81 -14.14
N SER A 81 1.10 -6.53 -13.17
CA SER A 81 0.79 -6.65 -11.74
C SER A 81 -0.35 -5.72 -11.31
N ASN A 82 -0.29 -4.46 -11.72
CA ASN A 82 -1.34 -3.50 -11.42
C ASN A 82 -2.66 -3.88 -12.08
N TYR A 83 -2.64 -4.32 -13.34
CA TYR A 83 -3.82 -4.83 -14.03
C TYR A 83 -4.42 -6.04 -13.33
N ALA A 84 -3.56 -6.99 -12.89
CA ALA A 84 -3.99 -8.15 -12.11
C ALA A 84 -4.70 -7.75 -10.82
N THR A 85 -4.15 -6.76 -10.11
CA THR A 85 -4.71 -6.27 -8.84
C THR A 85 -6.05 -5.57 -9.03
N LEU A 86 -6.17 -4.70 -10.03
CA LEU A 86 -7.35 -3.86 -10.23
C LEU A 86 -8.49 -4.56 -10.97
N HIS A 87 -8.18 -5.44 -11.92
CA HIS A 87 -9.18 -5.99 -12.83
C HIS A 87 -9.37 -7.51 -12.71
N VAL A 88 -8.31 -8.27 -12.43
CA VAL A 88 -8.38 -9.73 -12.45
C VAL A 88 -8.74 -10.30 -11.08
N LYS A 89 -8.12 -9.80 -10.03
CA LYS A 89 -8.28 -10.31 -8.66
C LYS A 89 -9.74 -10.38 -8.22
N ASP A 90 -10.46 -9.28 -8.38
CA ASP A 90 -11.85 -9.19 -7.92
C ASP A 90 -12.81 -10.04 -8.76
N VAL A 91 -12.53 -10.20 -10.05
CA VAL A 91 -13.32 -11.07 -10.93
C VAL A 91 -13.14 -12.53 -10.52
N LEU A 92 -11.90 -12.96 -10.30
CA LEU A 92 -11.59 -14.33 -9.87
C LEU A 92 -12.12 -14.62 -8.47
N ALA A 93 -12.08 -13.67 -7.56
CA ALA A 93 -12.57 -13.84 -6.19
C ALA A 93 -14.10 -14.01 -6.09
N ARG A 94 -14.85 -13.64 -7.14
CA ARG A 94 -16.31 -13.81 -7.21
C ARG A 94 -16.77 -15.13 -7.81
N ILE A 95 -15.84 -15.95 -8.30
CA ILE A 95 -16.15 -17.27 -8.87
C ILE A 95 -16.53 -18.22 -7.74
N ASP A 96 -17.62 -18.96 -7.92
CA ASP A 96 -18.05 -19.97 -6.95
C ASP A 96 -16.94 -21.00 -6.70
N GLY A 97 -16.67 -21.30 -5.44
CA GLY A 97 -15.62 -22.21 -5.01
C GLY A 97 -14.27 -21.53 -4.75
N VAL A 98 -14.08 -20.27 -5.16
CA VAL A 98 -12.89 -19.49 -4.82
C VAL A 98 -13.07 -18.81 -3.47
N GLY A 99 -12.20 -19.11 -2.52
CA GLY A 99 -12.22 -18.50 -1.17
C GLY A 99 -11.34 -17.28 -1.04
N ASN A 100 -10.19 -17.29 -1.72
CA ASN A 100 -9.26 -16.16 -1.74
C ASN A 100 -8.42 -16.17 -3.00
N VAL A 101 -8.00 -14.98 -3.44
CA VAL A 101 -7.07 -14.78 -4.55
C VAL A 101 -5.92 -13.92 -4.07
N THR A 102 -4.71 -14.47 -4.11
CA THR A 102 -3.49 -13.76 -3.74
C THR A 102 -2.59 -13.60 -4.96
N ILE A 103 -2.21 -12.37 -5.28
CA ILE A 103 -1.25 -12.07 -6.34
C ILE A 103 0.15 -12.15 -5.72
N PHE A 104 0.93 -13.15 -6.12
CA PHE A 104 2.29 -13.31 -5.61
C PHE A 104 3.24 -12.39 -6.35
N GLY A 105 4.07 -11.66 -5.58
CA GLY A 105 4.98 -10.66 -6.16
C GLY A 105 4.24 -9.47 -6.77
N ALA A 106 3.04 -9.15 -6.25
CA ALA A 106 2.31 -7.94 -6.65
C ALA A 106 3.21 -6.71 -6.51
N ARG A 107 3.20 -5.88 -7.54
CA ARG A 107 3.98 -4.65 -7.63
C ARG A 107 3.02 -3.48 -7.73
N ASP A 108 2.65 -2.93 -6.59
CA ASP A 108 1.85 -1.71 -6.56
C ASP A 108 2.71 -0.53 -7.00
N TYR A 109 2.11 0.40 -7.74
CA TYR A 109 2.79 1.63 -8.10
C TYR A 109 3.13 2.43 -6.85
N SER A 110 4.36 2.90 -6.79
CA SER A 110 4.88 3.73 -5.72
C SER A 110 5.80 4.81 -6.26
N MET A 111 5.73 5.99 -5.65
CA MET A 111 6.68 7.04 -5.93
C MET A 111 7.98 6.75 -5.19
N ARG A 112 9.04 6.44 -5.93
CA ARG A 112 10.36 6.13 -5.39
C ARG A 112 11.27 7.33 -5.47
N ILE A 113 11.93 7.62 -4.35
CA ILE A 113 12.90 8.70 -4.25
C ILE A 113 14.24 8.09 -3.91
N TRP A 114 15.16 8.16 -4.85
CA TRP A 114 16.53 7.68 -4.70
C TRP A 114 17.41 8.83 -4.25
N LEU A 115 17.79 8.83 -2.98
CA LEU A 115 18.60 9.86 -2.39
C LEU A 115 20.09 9.59 -2.66
N ASP A 116 20.83 10.65 -2.96
CA ASP A 116 22.27 10.63 -3.12
C ASP A 116 22.93 11.03 -1.78
N PRO A 117 23.66 10.11 -1.12
CA PRO A 117 24.25 10.39 0.19
C PRO A 117 25.28 11.53 0.17
N GLU A 118 26.03 11.67 -0.92
CA GLU A 118 27.04 12.74 -1.03
C GLU A 118 26.37 14.11 -1.15
N LYS A 119 25.28 14.20 -1.93
CA LYS A 119 24.52 15.43 -2.09
C LYS A 119 23.76 15.82 -0.82
N LEU A 120 23.31 14.83 -0.03
CA LEU A 120 22.72 15.08 1.29
C LEU A 120 23.75 15.63 2.25
N ALA A 121 24.91 14.97 2.36
CA ALA A 121 25.99 15.39 3.25
C ALA A 121 26.51 16.79 2.91
N ALA A 122 26.66 17.12 1.62
CA ALA A 122 27.09 18.44 1.16
C ALA A 122 26.12 19.59 1.52
N ARG A 123 24.90 19.28 1.95
CA ARG A 123 23.83 20.23 2.31
C ARG A 123 23.40 20.14 3.78
N ASP A 124 24.12 19.36 4.59
CA ASP A 124 23.79 19.04 5.98
C ASP A 124 22.33 18.56 6.11
N LEU A 125 21.98 17.57 5.29
CA LEU A 125 20.64 16.94 5.28
C LEU A 125 20.76 15.45 5.59
N THR A 126 19.75 14.93 6.27
CA THR A 126 19.57 13.51 6.53
C THR A 126 18.38 12.96 5.72
N ALA A 127 18.29 11.64 5.58
CA ALA A 127 17.12 11.01 5.00
C ALA A 127 15.84 11.31 5.80
N GLY A 128 15.96 11.48 7.13
CA GLY A 128 14.86 11.86 8.01
C GLY A 128 14.26 13.23 7.68
N ASP A 129 15.10 14.21 7.31
CA ASP A 129 14.64 15.54 6.91
C ASP A 129 13.81 15.47 5.63
N VAL A 130 14.23 14.61 4.68
CA VAL A 130 13.48 14.39 3.44
C VAL A 130 12.13 13.74 3.72
N VAL A 131 12.09 12.72 4.59
CA VAL A 131 10.83 12.08 4.99
C VAL A 131 9.89 13.09 5.68
N THR A 132 10.42 13.95 6.54
CA THR A 132 9.64 15.00 7.22
C THR A 132 9.06 16.00 6.21
N ALA A 133 9.85 16.45 5.24
CA ALA A 133 9.39 17.34 4.18
C ALA A 133 8.31 16.69 3.31
N LEU A 134 8.49 15.42 2.96
CA LEU A 134 7.49 14.64 2.21
C LEU A 134 6.17 14.53 2.97
N ARG A 135 6.21 14.17 4.26
CA ARG A 135 5.01 14.06 5.09
C ARG A 135 4.28 15.40 5.24
N GLY A 136 5.03 16.50 5.31
CA GLY A 136 4.46 17.85 5.45
C GLY A 136 3.83 18.40 4.17
N GLN A 137 4.35 18.03 2.99
CA GLN A 137 3.92 18.62 1.72
C GLN A 137 3.04 17.67 0.87
N ASN A 138 3.08 16.36 1.14
CA ASN A 138 2.23 15.37 0.46
C ASN A 138 1.06 14.96 1.34
N VAL A 139 0.25 15.93 1.74
CA VAL A 139 -0.88 15.73 2.64
C VAL A 139 -2.17 16.20 1.99
N GLN A 140 -3.26 15.48 2.26
CA GLN A 140 -4.58 15.91 1.84
C GLN A 140 -5.26 16.64 3.00
N VAL A 141 -5.52 17.94 2.81
CA VAL A 141 -6.15 18.79 3.80
C VAL A 141 -7.46 19.32 3.24
N ALA A 142 -8.52 19.26 4.05
CA ALA A 142 -9.76 19.98 3.75
C ALA A 142 -9.54 21.46 4.02
N ALA A 143 -9.53 22.28 2.97
CA ALA A 143 -9.19 23.69 3.05
C ALA A 143 -10.36 24.59 3.53
N GLY A 144 -11.60 24.08 3.53
CA GLY A 144 -12.77 24.80 4.01
C GLY A 144 -13.34 25.81 3.02
N VAL A 145 -14.13 26.75 3.51
CA VAL A 145 -14.88 27.75 2.74
C VAL A 145 -14.60 29.13 3.31
N ILE A 146 -14.28 30.09 2.45
CA ILE A 146 -14.16 31.51 2.82
C ILE A 146 -15.56 32.13 2.87
N ASN A 147 -15.81 33.05 3.80
CA ASN A 147 -17.10 33.71 4.07
C ASN A 147 -18.23 32.77 4.56
N GLN A 148 -17.87 31.63 5.19
CA GLN A 148 -18.87 30.81 5.86
C GLN A 148 -19.21 31.43 7.23
N PRO A 149 -20.48 31.65 7.57
CA PRO A 149 -20.88 32.13 8.88
C PRO A 149 -20.39 31.21 10.05
N PRO A 150 -20.00 31.79 11.21
CA PRO A 150 -20.12 33.18 11.61
C PRO A 150 -18.91 34.04 11.16
N VAL A 151 -19.17 35.10 10.41
CA VAL A 151 -18.17 36.11 10.03
C VAL A 151 -18.70 37.51 10.42
N PRO A 152 -17.84 38.46 10.83
CA PRO A 152 -18.27 39.81 11.24
C PRO A 152 -18.99 40.59 10.15
N GLN A 153 -18.61 40.37 8.88
CA GLN A 153 -19.24 40.95 7.69
C GLN A 153 -19.42 39.85 6.65
N PRO A 154 -20.62 39.28 6.49
CA PRO A 154 -20.89 38.29 5.48
C PRO A 154 -20.69 38.88 4.07
N GLY A 155 -19.83 38.28 3.27
CA GLY A 155 -19.70 38.60 1.86
C GLY A 155 -20.87 38.02 1.06
N ALA A 156 -21.10 38.59 -0.15
CA ALA A 156 -22.18 38.14 -1.05
C ALA A 156 -21.97 36.71 -1.59
N PHE A 157 -20.75 36.18 -1.52
CA PHE A 157 -20.40 34.88 -2.07
C PHE A 157 -19.55 34.09 -1.07
N GLN A 158 -19.80 32.76 -0.99
CA GLN A 158 -18.92 31.79 -0.35
C GLN A 158 -17.97 31.23 -1.41
N LEU A 159 -16.69 31.16 -1.09
CA LEU A 159 -15.66 30.63 -1.97
C LEU A 159 -15.10 29.35 -1.37
N ASN A 160 -15.24 28.23 -2.08
CA ASN A 160 -14.57 26.99 -1.72
C ASN A 160 -13.06 27.16 -1.96
N VAL A 161 -12.26 26.80 -0.95
CA VAL A 161 -10.81 26.74 -1.11
C VAL A 161 -10.45 25.31 -1.49
N GLU A 162 -9.83 25.13 -2.64
CA GLU A 162 -9.32 23.84 -3.08
C GLU A 162 -7.82 23.77 -2.80
N THR A 163 -7.37 22.67 -2.22
CA THR A 163 -5.94 22.35 -2.07
C THR A 163 -5.54 21.34 -3.12
N GLN A 164 -4.28 21.36 -3.54
CA GLN A 164 -3.75 20.44 -4.55
C GLN A 164 -3.88 18.96 -4.14
N GLY A 165 -4.07 18.64 -2.85
CA GLY A 165 -4.16 17.29 -2.35
C GLY A 165 -2.82 16.53 -2.42
N ARG A 166 -2.90 15.20 -2.48
CA ARG A 166 -1.72 14.35 -2.62
C ARG A 166 -1.11 14.48 -4.01
N LEU A 167 0.22 14.55 -4.05
CA LEU A 167 0.97 14.59 -5.30
C LEU A 167 0.91 13.22 -6.00
N THR A 168 0.74 13.24 -7.32
CA THR A 168 0.66 12.03 -8.16
C THR A 168 1.73 11.97 -9.25
N ASP A 169 2.37 13.08 -9.54
CA ASP A 169 3.35 13.22 -10.61
C ASP A 169 4.79 13.24 -10.07
N PRO A 170 5.74 12.48 -10.66
CA PRO A 170 7.14 12.51 -10.29
C PRO A 170 7.77 13.91 -10.28
N ALA A 171 7.38 14.78 -11.22
CA ALA A 171 7.89 16.14 -11.28
C ALA A 171 7.42 16.99 -10.09
N ALA A 172 6.18 16.79 -9.64
CA ALA A 172 5.66 17.45 -8.46
C ALA A 172 6.44 17.02 -7.19
N PHE A 173 6.71 15.72 -7.04
CA PHE A 173 7.56 15.22 -5.95
C PHE A 173 9.00 15.75 -6.02
N ALA A 174 9.59 15.83 -7.21
CA ALA A 174 10.94 16.38 -7.40
C ALA A 174 11.05 17.84 -6.96
N ASN A 175 9.95 18.60 -7.04
CA ASN A 175 9.87 20.01 -6.65
C ASN A 175 9.61 20.25 -5.16
N ILE A 176 9.37 19.24 -4.35
CA ILE A 176 9.19 19.38 -2.90
C ILE A 176 10.43 20.04 -2.29
N ILE A 177 10.20 21.05 -1.45
CA ILE A 177 11.25 21.80 -0.76
C ILE A 177 11.62 21.04 0.52
N VAL A 178 12.89 20.64 0.63
CA VAL A 178 13.40 19.93 1.81
C VAL A 178 14.01 20.90 2.82
N LYS A 179 14.71 21.93 2.34
CA LYS A 179 15.37 22.93 3.21
C LYS A 179 15.25 24.30 2.58
N SER A 180 14.98 25.31 3.41
CA SER A 180 15.01 26.71 3.02
C SER A 180 16.13 27.41 3.81
N GLY A 181 17.05 28.06 3.12
CA GLY A 181 18.11 28.86 3.72
C GLY A 181 17.58 30.26 4.09
N THR A 182 18.26 30.92 5.00
CA THR A 182 18.01 32.32 5.38
C THR A 182 18.31 33.33 4.26
N ASP A 183 19.09 32.90 3.28
CA ASP A 183 19.46 33.65 2.07
C ASP A 183 18.43 33.48 0.92
N GLY A 184 17.30 32.82 1.18
CA GLY A 184 16.27 32.55 0.20
C GLY A 184 16.56 31.38 -0.73
N ARG A 185 17.71 30.70 -0.58
CA ARG A 185 18.00 29.49 -1.34
C ARG A 185 17.17 28.33 -0.83
N VAL A 186 16.59 27.57 -1.75
CA VAL A 186 15.81 26.37 -1.44
C VAL A 186 16.50 25.13 -1.99
N VAL A 187 16.47 24.05 -1.21
CA VAL A 187 16.93 22.74 -1.64
C VAL A 187 15.68 21.88 -1.92
N ARG A 188 15.58 21.37 -3.12
CA ARG A 188 14.49 20.51 -3.56
C ARG A 188 14.94 19.04 -3.60
N ILE A 189 13.99 18.11 -3.69
CA ILE A 189 14.30 16.68 -3.85
C ILE A 189 15.14 16.45 -5.12
N SER A 190 14.85 17.17 -6.22
CA SER A 190 15.65 17.10 -7.45
C SER A 190 17.13 17.42 -7.27
N ASP A 191 17.49 18.23 -6.26
CA ASP A 191 18.88 18.62 -6.01
C ASP A 191 19.67 17.54 -5.25
N ILE A 192 18.98 16.67 -4.56
CA ILE A 192 19.55 15.65 -3.66
C ILE A 192 19.26 14.21 -4.07
N GLY A 193 18.47 14.02 -5.15
CA GLY A 193 18.11 12.69 -5.60
C GLY A 193 17.35 12.70 -6.90
N ARG A 194 16.80 11.54 -7.25
CA ARG A 194 15.89 11.36 -8.39
C ARG A 194 14.56 10.79 -7.93
N VAL A 195 13.50 11.15 -8.62
CA VAL A 195 12.14 10.65 -8.38
C VAL A 195 11.68 9.86 -9.60
N GLU A 196 11.10 8.71 -9.36
CA GLU A 196 10.52 7.87 -10.41
C GLU A 196 9.26 7.16 -9.91
N LEU A 197 8.31 6.91 -10.81
CA LEU A 197 7.20 6.02 -10.57
C LEU A 197 7.68 4.59 -10.81
N GLY A 198 7.67 3.77 -9.77
CA GLY A 198 8.15 2.40 -9.82
C GLY A 198 7.31 1.46 -8.99
N ALA A 199 7.83 0.27 -8.69
CA ALA A 199 7.15 -0.67 -7.79
C ALA A 199 7.46 -0.36 -6.33
N ALA A 200 6.48 -0.60 -5.45
CA ALA A 200 6.67 -0.50 -4.01
C ALA A 200 7.68 -1.55 -3.50
N ASP A 201 7.67 -2.75 -4.10
CA ASP A 201 8.57 -3.85 -3.76
C ASP A 201 9.09 -4.54 -5.04
N TYR A 202 10.36 -4.98 -5.01
CA TYR A 202 11.03 -5.73 -6.08
C TYR A 202 11.58 -7.09 -5.61
N ASN A 203 11.32 -7.47 -4.34
CA ASN A 203 11.96 -8.63 -3.72
C ASN A 203 11.42 -9.97 -4.22
N ARG A 204 10.25 -9.98 -4.83
CA ARG A 204 9.58 -11.21 -5.26
C ARG A 204 9.35 -11.18 -6.77
N ASN A 205 9.74 -12.27 -7.43
CA ASN A 205 9.53 -12.45 -8.86
C ASN A 205 8.86 -13.79 -9.11
N GLY A 206 7.87 -13.81 -9.99
CA GLY A 206 7.29 -15.03 -10.54
C GLY A 206 7.85 -15.31 -11.93
N TYR A 207 7.95 -16.59 -12.27
CA TYR A 207 8.41 -17.03 -13.57
C TYR A 207 7.52 -18.16 -14.10
N LEU A 208 7.27 -18.16 -15.39
CA LEU A 208 6.65 -19.25 -16.15
C LEU A 208 7.49 -19.50 -17.39
N ASP A 209 7.96 -20.74 -17.58
CA ASP A 209 8.80 -21.14 -18.72
C ASP A 209 9.98 -20.18 -18.99
N LYS A 210 10.70 -19.81 -17.92
CA LYS A 210 11.85 -18.89 -17.92
C LYS A 210 11.51 -17.42 -18.25
N ARG A 211 10.24 -17.08 -18.45
CA ARG A 211 9.76 -15.70 -18.63
C ARG A 211 9.21 -15.16 -17.31
N VAL A 212 9.34 -13.86 -17.15
CA VAL A 212 8.77 -13.19 -15.97
C VAL A 212 7.24 -13.20 -16.08
N ALA A 213 6.57 -13.57 -15.02
CA ALA A 213 5.11 -13.67 -14.96
C ALA A 213 4.60 -13.28 -13.57
N ILE A 214 3.36 -12.88 -13.50
CA ILE A 214 2.67 -12.60 -12.23
C ILE A 214 1.75 -13.78 -11.90
N PRO A 215 2.10 -14.62 -10.90
CA PRO A 215 1.24 -15.71 -10.47
C PRO A 215 0.11 -15.22 -9.57
N CYS A 216 -1.13 -15.58 -9.91
CA CYS A 216 -2.32 -15.43 -9.11
C CYS A 216 -2.65 -16.77 -8.47
N LEU A 217 -2.54 -16.84 -7.17
CA LEU A 217 -2.79 -18.04 -6.36
C LEU A 217 -4.27 -18.03 -5.94
N LEU A 218 -5.02 -19.03 -6.39
CA LEU A 218 -6.41 -19.22 -6.06
C LEU A 218 -6.54 -20.30 -4.99
N TYR A 219 -7.19 -19.96 -3.90
CA TYR A 219 -7.46 -20.88 -2.79
C TYR A 219 -8.92 -21.28 -2.79
N THR A 220 -9.20 -22.51 -2.37
CA THR A 220 -10.56 -23.00 -2.26
C THR A 220 -11.37 -22.22 -1.21
N SER A 221 -12.66 -22.09 -1.43
CA SER A 221 -13.58 -21.70 -0.36
C SER A 221 -13.69 -22.85 0.65
N PRO A 222 -13.72 -22.60 1.96
CA PRO A 222 -14.00 -23.64 2.95
C PRO A 222 -15.33 -24.32 2.59
N SER A 223 -15.26 -25.64 2.40
CA SER A 223 -16.47 -26.43 2.00
C SER A 223 -17.56 -26.31 3.05
N PRO A 224 -18.85 -26.26 2.68
CA PRO A 224 -19.95 -26.39 3.63
C PRO A 224 -19.90 -27.67 4.44
N ARG A 225 -19.24 -28.74 3.94
CA ARG A 225 -19.02 -30.00 4.67
C ARG A 225 -18.01 -29.88 5.82
N ASP A 226 -17.14 -28.86 5.77
CA ASP A 226 -16.23 -28.55 6.87
C ASP A 226 -16.93 -27.76 8.00
N ARG A 227 -18.22 -27.47 7.83
CA ARG A 227 -19.08 -26.78 8.80
C ARG A 227 -19.94 -27.70 9.65
N SER A 228 -19.93 -29.01 9.36
CA SER A 228 -20.70 -30.02 10.11
C SER A 228 -19.89 -30.70 11.22
#